data_f2ed54d1dda9fc91421c676a6f0decf3
#
_entry.id   f2ed54d1dda9fc91421c676a6f0decf3
#
_cell.length_a   1.000
_cell.length_b   1.000
_cell.length_c   1.000
_cell.angle_alpha   90.00
_cell.angle_beta   90.00
_cell.angle_gamma   90.00
#
_symmetry.space_group_name_H-M   'P 1'
#
loop_
_entity.id
_entity.type
_entity.pdbx_description
1 polymer ?
#
loop_
_entity_poly.entity_id
_entity_poly.type
_entity_poly.pdbx_seq_one_letter_code
_entity_poly.pdbx_strand_id
1 'polypeptide(L)'
;LLLLALSVNSYSAGSSDNSKTKSSYDKAVTHIKLAKKYEKKDKIKKANKSYEKALKLLIKSNKEKPNNPDTLNYLGFTTRKLGDYENGEKFYLQGLAIEPNHIGINEYLGELYVVTNRISLAKERLKILENCNCKEYDQLREIIQGIRKSKY
;
A
#
# COMPACT_ATOMS: atom_id res chain seq x y z
N LEU A 1 11.04 -2.12 74.80
CA LEU A 1 11.46 -1.26 73.69
C LEU A 1 11.03 -1.92 72.42
N LEU A 2 9.96 -1.40 71.78
CA LEU A 2 9.38 -1.95 70.55
C LEU A 2 9.95 -1.15 69.38
N LEU A 3 10.73 -1.80 68.50
CA LEU A 3 11.26 -1.20 67.27
C LEU A 3 10.25 -1.49 66.15
N LEU A 4 9.52 -0.45 65.70
CA LEU A 4 8.73 -0.49 64.47
C LEU A 4 9.66 -0.30 63.26
N ALA A 5 9.79 -1.32 62.45
CA ALA A 5 10.43 -1.22 61.12
C ALA A 5 9.40 -0.75 60.10
N LEU A 6 9.56 0.47 59.61
CA LEU A 6 8.81 1.03 58.48
C LEU A 6 9.42 0.51 57.16
N SER A 7 8.71 -0.38 56.51
CA SER A 7 9.04 -0.81 55.11
C SER A 7 8.54 0.24 54.13
N VAL A 8 9.46 1.00 53.53
CA VAL A 8 9.18 1.88 52.39
C VAL A 8 9.05 1.03 51.10
N ASN A 9 7.83 0.85 50.63
CA ASN A 9 7.57 0.34 49.30
C ASN A 9 7.96 1.38 48.26
N SER A 10 9.09 1.19 47.61
CA SER A 10 9.46 1.96 46.43
C SER A 10 8.58 1.54 45.23
N TYR A 11 7.57 2.34 44.93
CA TYR A 11 6.85 2.23 43.64
C TYR A 11 7.78 2.71 42.54
N SER A 12 8.35 1.78 41.79
CA SER A 12 8.98 2.08 40.51
C SER A 12 7.86 2.43 39.52
N ALA A 13 7.69 3.71 39.23
CA ALA A 13 6.87 4.16 38.11
C ALA A 13 7.54 3.69 36.81
N GLY A 14 7.15 2.52 36.33
CA GLY A 14 7.51 2.07 35.01
C GLY A 14 6.87 2.98 33.98
N SER A 15 7.65 3.92 33.45
CA SER A 15 7.32 4.68 32.26
C SER A 15 7.18 3.68 31.11
N SER A 16 5.94 3.28 30.83
CA SER A 16 5.63 2.54 29.61
C SER A 16 5.75 3.51 28.43
N ASP A 17 6.96 3.60 27.90
CA ASP A 17 7.22 4.25 26.61
C ASP A 17 6.53 3.42 25.51
N ASN A 18 5.25 3.73 25.26
CA ASN A 18 4.40 3.08 24.29
C ASN A 18 4.71 3.63 22.88
N SER A 19 5.99 3.67 22.53
CA SER A 19 6.41 3.91 21.16
C SER A 19 6.10 2.64 20.35
N LYS A 20 4.85 2.52 19.83
CA LYS A 20 4.48 1.46 18.89
C LYS A 20 5.46 1.53 17.73
N THR A 21 6.41 0.61 17.69
CA THR A 21 7.33 0.47 16.55
C THR A 21 6.50 0.25 15.31
N LYS A 22 6.66 1.14 14.30
CA LYS A 22 5.93 1.06 13.02
C LYS A 22 6.11 -0.33 12.39
N SER A 23 5.01 -0.92 11.96
CA SER A 23 5.01 -2.20 11.26
C SER A 23 5.82 -2.13 9.95
N SER A 24 6.19 -3.29 9.39
CA SER A 24 6.83 -3.37 8.07
C SER A 24 5.95 -2.71 6.99
N TYR A 25 4.63 -2.90 7.08
CA TYR A 25 3.65 -2.25 6.22
C TYR A 25 3.69 -0.72 6.33
N ASP A 26 3.62 -0.16 7.54
CA ASP A 26 3.61 1.30 7.74
C ASP A 26 4.90 1.97 7.23
N LYS A 27 6.04 1.31 7.46
CA LYS A 27 7.33 1.75 6.91
C LYS A 27 7.32 1.73 5.38
N ALA A 28 6.75 0.69 4.76
CA ALA A 28 6.62 0.59 3.31
C ALA A 28 5.74 1.72 2.76
N VAL A 29 4.58 1.97 3.36
CA VAL A 29 3.67 3.07 2.96
C VAL A 29 4.39 4.43 3.05
N THR A 30 5.23 4.62 4.07
CA THR A 30 6.05 5.84 4.20
C THR A 30 7.00 5.99 3.00
N HIS A 31 7.68 4.91 2.58
CA HIS A 31 8.55 4.93 1.40
C HIS A 31 7.78 5.14 0.09
N ILE A 32 6.58 4.58 -0.05
CA ILE A 32 5.72 4.85 -1.22
C ILE A 32 5.33 6.33 -1.31
N LYS A 33 4.92 6.93 -0.19
CA LYS A 33 4.62 8.37 -0.14
C LYS A 33 5.82 9.23 -0.53
N LEU A 34 7.00 8.85 -0.07
CA LEU A 34 8.25 9.53 -0.41
C LEU A 34 8.60 9.38 -1.90
N ALA A 35 8.43 8.17 -2.46
CA ALA A 35 8.62 7.91 -3.88
C ALA A 35 7.70 8.79 -4.75
N LYS A 36 6.40 8.82 -4.44
CA LYS A 36 5.43 9.69 -5.12
C LYS A 36 5.80 11.19 -5.02
N LYS A 37 6.39 11.62 -3.90
CA LYS A 37 6.91 13.00 -3.75
C LYS A 37 8.11 13.26 -4.65
N TYR A 38 9.00 12.27 -4.83
CA TYR A 38 10.13 12.38 -5.75
C TYR A 38 9.69 12.40 -7.21
N GLU A 39 8.71 11.59 -7.60
CA GLU A 39 8.13 11.63 -8.95
C GLU A 39 7.56 13.01 -9.31
N LYS A 40 6.79 13.62 -8.41
CA LYS A 40 6.26 14.98 -8.60
C LYS A 40 7.35 16.05 -8.80
N LYS A 41 8.58 15.75 -8.42
CA LYS A 41 9.76 16.62 -8.56
C LYS A 41 10.70 16.13 -9.67
N ASP A 42 10.25 15.22 -10.51
CA ASP A 42 11.02 14.58 -11.59
C ASP A 42 12.35 13.94 -11.13
N LYS A 43 12.39 13.51 -9.86
CA LYS A 43 13.56 12.84 -9.27
C LYS A 43 13.42 11.31 -9.37
N ILE A 44 13.29 10.79 -10.59
CA ILE A 44 12.95 9.40 -10.88
C ILE A 44 13.91 8.39 -10.21
N LYS A 45 15.22 8.60 -10.26
CA LYS A 45 16.19 7.73 -9.58
C LYS A 45 15.96 7.63 -8.07
N LYS A 46 15.56 8.73 -7.41
CA LYS A 46 15.23 8.72 -5.97
C LYS A 46 13.89 8.07 -5.70
N ALA A 47 12.93 8.23 -6.59
CA ALA A 47 11.64 7.56 -6.52
C ALA A 47 11.83 6.04 -6.58
N ASN A 48 12.57 5.52 -7.57
CA ASN A 48 12.84 4.09 -7.73
C ASN A 48 13.53 3.49 -6.48
N LYS A 49 14.58 4.15 -5.95
CA LYS A 49 15.20 3.70 -4.68
C LYS A 49 14.21 3.61 -3.52
N SER A 50 13.24 4.52 -3.47
CA SER A 50 12.21 4.49 -2.42
C SER A 50 11.20 3.38 -2.67
N TYR A 51 10.81 3.11 -3.92
CA TYR A 51 9.97 1.97 -4.27
C TYR A 51 10.66 0.63 -3.98
N GLU A 52 11.95 0.48 -4.27
CA GLU A 52 12.72 -0.73 -3.93
C GLU A 52 12.73 -0.99 -2.41
N LYS A 53 12.90 0.05 -1.59
CA LYS A 53 12.81 -0.06 -0.13
C LYS A 53 11.40 -0.46 0.32
N ALA A 54 10.38 0.13 -0.28
CA ALA A 54 8.99 -0.21 -0.01
C ALA A 54 8.71 -1.67 -0.35
N LEU A 55 9.16 -2.14 -1.52
CA LEU A 55 8.97 -3.52 -1.98
C LEU A 55 9.57 -4.54 -0.99
N LYS A 56 10.80 -4.31 -0.52
CA LYS A 56 11.44 -5.18 0.49
C LYS A 56 10.63 -5.26 1.78
N LEU A 57 10.09 -4.12 2.24
CA LEU A 57 9.28 -4.06 3.45
C LEU A 57 7.90 -4.70 3.27
N LEU A 58 7.30 -4.58 2.08
CA LEU A 58 6.03 -5.22 1.75
C LEU A 58 6.17 -6.75 1.66
N ILE A 59 7.25 -7.24 1.06
CA ILE A 59 7.57 -8.68 1.05
C ILE A 59 7.69 -9.20 2.49
N LYS A 60 8.38 -8.45 3.35
CA LYS A 60 8.49 -8.80 4.78
C LYS A 60 7.10 -8.79 5.44
N SER A 61 6.31 -7.75 5.23
CA SER A 61 4.94 -7.64 5.77
C SER A 61 4.06 -8.80 5.32
N ASN A 62 4.15 -9.20 4.04
CA ASN A 62 3.37 -10.32 3.52
C ASN A 62 3.81 -11.68 4.10
N LYS A 63 5.08 -11.83 4.49
CA LYS A 63 5.56 -13.01 5.24
C LYS A 63 5.06 -13.02 6.69
N GLU A 64 5.02 -11.85 7.33
CA GLU A 64 4.56 -11.68 8.71
C GLU A 64 3.04 -11.87 8.83
N LYS A 65 2.28 -11.37 7.86
CA LYS A 65 0.81 -11.45 7.78
C LYS A 65 0.40 -11.74 6.34
N PRO A 66 0.39 -13.01 5.92
CA PRO A 66 -0.01 -13.38 4.56
C PRO A 66 -1.49 -13.10 4.32
N ASN A 67 -1.87 -13.03 3.05
CA ASN A 67 -3.25 -12.86 2.61
C ASN A 67 -3.93 -11.56 3.09
N ASN A 68 -3.15 -10.48 3.23
CA ASN A 68 -3.70 -9.16 3.51
C ASN A 68 -3.87 -8.38 2.19
N PRO A 69 -5.13 -8.03 1.78
CA PRO A 69 -5.39 -7.36 0.50
C PRO A 69 -4.68 -6.02 0.36
N ASP A 70 -4.58 -5.22 1.42
CA ASP A 70 -3.86 -3.93 1.39
C ASP A 70 -2.37 -4.13 1.11
N THR A 71 -1.75 -5.16 1.72
CA THR A 71 -0.34 -5.49 1.45
C THR A 71 -0.16 -5.94 0.01
N LEU A 72 -1.06 -6.79 -0.51
CA LEU A 72 -1.05 -7.24 -1.90
C LEU A 72 -1.28 -6.10 -2.88
N ASN A 73 -2.17 -5.15 -2.54
CA ASN A 73 -2.37 -3.92 -3.30
C ASN A 73 -1.07 -3.14 -3.47
N TYR A 74 -0.35 -2.89 -2.38
CA TYR A 74 0.90 -2.13 -2.46
C TYR A 74 2.06 -2.95 -3.04
N LEU A 75 2.09 -4.27 -2.90
CA LEU A 75 3.01 -5.14 -3.65
C LEU A 75 2.79 -4.98 -5.16
N GLY A 76 1.55 -5.10 -5.61
CA GLY A 76 1.19 -4.88 -7.02
C GLY A 76 1.59 -3.50 -7.51
N PHE A 77 1.21 -2.45 -6.76
CA PHE A 77 1.56 -1.07 -7.08
C PHE A 77 3.07 -0.86 -7.21
N THR A 78 3.83 -1.28 -6.20
CA THR A 78 5.27 -1.01 -6.12
C THR A 78 6.05 -1.79 -7.18
N THR A 79 5.69 -3.06 -7.40
CA THR A 79 6.28 -3.93 -8.41
C THR A 79 6.06 -3.35 -9.82
N ARG A 80 4.83 -2.90 -10.11
CA ARG A 80 4.49 -2.24 -11.37
C ARG A 80 5.25 -0.92 -11.56
N LYS A 81 5.39 -0.09 -10.51
CA LYS A 81 6.16 1.17 -10.54
C LYS A 81 7.64 0.94 -10.84
N LEU A 82 8.16 -0.23 -10.54
CA LEU A 82 9.53 -0.66 -10.89
C LEU A 82 9.62 -1.32 -12.28
N GLY A 83 8.51 -1.37 -13.04
CA GLY A 83 8.45 -1.84 -14.43
C GLY A 83 8.05 -3.30 -14.60
N ASP A 84 7.82 -4.03 -13.52
CA ASP A 84 7.39 -5.44 -13.58
C ASP A 84 5.86 -5.53 -13.55
N TYR A 85 5.25 -5.34 -14.71
CA TYR A 85 3.78 -5.34 -14.86
C TYR A 85 3.17 -6.72 -14.62
N GLU A 86 3.85 -7.78 -15.04
CA GLU A 86 3.35 -9.15 -14.91
C GLU A 86 3.21 -9.57 -13.44
N ASN A 87 4.26 -9.42 -12.64
CA ASN A 87 4.20 -9.74 -11.22
C ASN A 87 3.32 -8.75 -10.46
N GLY A 88 3.27 -7.47 -10.88
CA GLY A 88 2.33 -6.49 -10.34
C GLY A 88 0.88 -6.94 -10.48
N GLU A 89 0.50 -7.44 -11.67
CA GLU A 89 -0.84 -7.99 -11.92
C GLU A 89 -1.13 -9.22 -11.06
N LYS A 90 -0.18 -10.15 -10.92
CA LYS A 90 -0.34 -11.34 -10.08
C LYS A 90 -0.68 -10.98 -8.63
N PHE A 91 -0.02 -9.97 -8.05
CA PHE A 91 -0.33 -9.51 -6.69
C PHE A 91 -1.74 -8.92 -6.59
N TYR A 92 -2.17 -8.13 -7.58
CA TYR A 92 -3.54 -7.60 -7.61
C TYR A 92 -4.57 -8.72 -7.70
N LEU A 93 -4.37 -9.71 -8.57
CA LEU A 93 -5.28 -10.84 -8.71
C LEU A 93 -5.35 -11.69 -7.44
N GLN A 94 -4.23 -11.90 -6.74
CA GLN A 94 -4.22 -12.55 -5.42
C GLN A 94 -5.04 -11.76 -4.41
N GLY A 95 -4.92 -10.44 -4.38
CA GLY A 95 -5.70 -9.58 -3.50
C GLY A 95 -7.19 -9.62 -3.80
N LEU A 96 -7.59 -9.63 -5.08
CA LEU A 96 -8.99 -9.74 -5.49
C LEU A 96 -9.59 -11.13 -5.25
N ALA A 97 -8.78 -12.18 -5.21
CA ALA A 97 -9.24 -13.51 -4.80
C ALA A 97 -9.66 -13.55 -3.33
N ILE A 98 -9.11 -12.65 -2.49
CA ILE A 98 -9.46 -12.51 -1.07
C ILE A 98 -10.58 -11.50 -0.89
N GLU A 99 -10.46 -10.33 -1.51
CA GLU A 99 -11.41 -9.23 -1.42
C GLU A 99 -11.76 -8.71 -2.83
N PRO A 100 -12.77 -9.29 -3.51
CA PRO A 100 -13.12 -8.95 -4.89
C PRO A 100 -13.48 -7.47 -5.11
N ASN A 101 -14.02 -6.81 -4.08
CA ASN A 101 -14.46 -5.42 -4.13
C ASN A 101 -13.43 -4.43 -3.56
N HIS A 102 -12.19 -4.85 -3.31
CA HIS A 102 -11.15 -3.98 -2.78
C HIS A 102 -10.91 -2.77 -3.71
N ILE A 103 -11.25 -1.57 -3.22
CA ILE A 103 -11.30 -0.34 -4.03
C ILE A 103 -9.94 -0.04 -4.69
N GLY A 104 -8.87 0.00 -3.89
CA GLY A 104 -7.54 0.34 -4.40
C GLY A 104 -6.98 -0.67 -5.41
N ILE A 105 -7.28 -1.97 -5.24
CA ILE A 105 -6.83 -2.99 -6.18
C ILE A 105 -7.59 -2.85 -7.51
N ASN A 106 -8.91 -2.67 -7.47
CA ASN A 106 -9.70 -2.48 -8.70
C ASN A 106 -9.27 -1.22 -9.46
N GLU A 107 -8.98 -0.10 -8.77
CA GLU A 107 -8.42 1.09 -9.41
C GLU A 107 -7.07 0.78 -10.07
N TYR A 108 -6.10 0.27 -9.31
CA TYR A 108 -4.73 0.10 -9.82
C TYR A 108 -4.60 -0.99 -10.88
N LEU A 109 -5.36 -2.08 -10.76
CA LEU A 109 -5.42 -3.11 -11.80
C LEU A 109 -6.11 -2.58 -13.07
N GLY A 110 -7.15 -1.78 -12.91
CA GLY A 110 -7.80 -1.08 -14.01
C GLY A 110 -6.83 -0.15 -14.75
N GLU A 111 -6.04 0.65 -14.04
CA GLU A 111 -4.98 1.46 -14.64
C GLU A 111 -3.92 0.61 -15.36
N LEU A 112 -3.52 -0.53 -14.76
CA LEU A 112 -2.58 -1.46 -15.39
C LEU A 112 -3.13 -1.97 -16.73
N TYR A 113 -4.41 -2.32 -16.77
CA TYR A 113 -5.07 -2.77 -18.00
C TYR A 113 -5.12 -1.68 -19.07
N VAL A 114 -5.31 -0.41 -18.69
CA VAL A 114 -5.24 0.70 -19.66
C VAL A 114 -3.84 0.82 -20.25
N VAL A 115 -2.79 0.86 -19.44
CA VAL A 115 -1.40 1.04 -19.94
C VAL A 115 -0.89 -0.17 -20.73
N THR A 116 -1.52 -1.33 -20.57
CA THR A 116 -1.24 -2.55 -21.35
C THR A 116 -2.23 -2.78 -22.48
N ASN A 117 -3.03 -1.76 -22.83
CA ASN A 117 -4.02 -1.76 -23.91
C ASN A 117 -5.11 -2.84 -23.76
N ARG A 118 -5.45 -3.22 -22.55
CA ARG A 118 -6.52 -4.18 -22.20
C ARG A 118 -7.77 -3.45 -21.70
N ILE A 119 -8.32 -2.55 -22.53
CA ILE A 119 -9.37 -1.60 -22.15
C ILE A 119 -10.66 -2.30 -21.66
N SER A 120 -11.04 -3.44 -22.27
CA SER A 120 -12.22 -4.20 -21.83
C SER A 120 -12.09 -4.63 -20.35
N LEU A 121 -10.94 -5.14 -19.95
CA LEU A 121 -10.68 -5.54 -18.56
C LEU A 121 -10.65 -4.33 -17.62
N ALA A 122 -10.13 -3.17 -18.07
CA ALA A 122 -10.20 -1.93 -17.29
C ALA A 122 -11.64 -1.50 -17.01
N LYS A 123 -12.55 -1.61 -18.00
CA LYS A 123 -13.97 -1.32 -17.84
C LYS A 123 -14.66 -2.27 -16.86
N GLU A 124 -14.27 -3.56 -16.83
CA GLU A 124 -14.77 -4.50 -15.83
C GLU A 124 -14.38 -4.07 -14.40
N ARG A 125 -13.14 -3.61 -14.21
CA ARG A 125 -12.71 -3.06 -12.90
C ARG A 125 -13.47 -1.80 -12.54
N LEU A 126 -13.71 -0.90 -13.51
CA LEU A 126 -14.51 0.31 -13.29
C LEU A 126 -15.93 -0.01 -12.85
N LYS A 127 -16.56 -1.02 -13.46
CA LYS A 127 -17.92 -1.45 -13.11
C LYS A 127 -18.02 -1.91 -11.64
N ILE A 128 -16.98 -2.56 -11.11
CA ILE A 128 -16.93 -2.97 -9.69
C ILE A 128 -16.95 -1.75 -8.76
N LEU A 129 -16.33 -0.63 -9.20
CA LEU A 129 -16.25 0.60 -8.43
C LEU A 129 -17.48 1.50 -8.57
N GLU A 130 -18.45 1.17 -9.43
CA GLU A 130 -19.58 2.05 -9.78
C GLU A 130 -20.36 2.59 -8.57
N ASN A 131 -20.51 1.77 -7.53
CA ASN A 131 -21.27 2.12 -6.33
C ASN A 131 -20.41 2.46 -5.10
N CYS A 132 -19.11 2.63 -5.25
CA CYS A 132 -18.23 2.88 -4.11
C CYS A 132 -18.33 4.29 -3.54
N ASN A 133 -18.93 5.23 -4.29
CA ASN A 133 -18.95 6.67 -3.97
C ASN A 133 -17.56 7.20 -3.60
N CYS A 134 -16.54 6.79 -4.36
CA CYS A 134 -15.13 7.01 -4.09
C CYS A 134 -14.41 7.68 -5.26
N LYS A 135 -13.33 8.40 -4.97
CA LYS A 135 -12.50 9.09 -5.98
C LYS A 135 -11.80 8.13 -6.95
N GLU A 136 -11.60 6.89 -6.54
CA GLU A 136 -10.95 5.85 -7.32
C GLU A 136 -11.77 5.51 -8.58
N TYR A 137 -13.09 5.51 -8.47
CA TYR A 137 -13.99 5.38 -9.61
C TYR A 137 -13.78 6.50 -10.64
N ASP A 138 -13.81 7.76 -10.18
CA ASP A 138 -13.63 8.91 -11.08
C ASP A 138 -12.23 8.91 -11.72
N GLN A 139 -11.20 8.58 -10.95
CA GLN A 139 -9.83 8.50 -11.45
C GLN A 139 -9.69 7.46 -12.56
N LEU A 140 -10.19 6.24 -12.33
CA LEU A 140 -10.11 5.17 -13.33
C LEU A 140 -10.96 5.49 -14.57
N ARG A 141 -12.16 6.06 -14.39
CA ARG A 141 -13.02 6.50 -15.48
C ARG A 141 -12.30 7.53 -16.37
N GLU A 142 -11.70 8.56 -15.78
CA GLU A 142 -10.96 9.60 -16.51
C GLU A 142 -9.74 9.04 -17.24
N ILE A 143 -9.06 8.05 -16.67
CA ILE A 143 -7.92 7.37 -17.31
C ILE A 143 -8.40 6.55 -18.52
N ILE A 144 -9.49 5.78 -18.39
CA ILE A 144 -10.07 5.01 -19.49
C ILE A 144 -10.52 5.93 -20.63
N GLN A 145 -11.04 7.11 -20.31
CA GLN A 145 -11.49 8.13 -21.28
C GLN A 145 -10.32 8.93 -21.89
N GLY A 146 -9.11 8.76 -21.42
CA GLY A 146 -7.95 9.53 -21.87
C GLY A 146 -7.90 10.98 -21.39
N ILE A 147 -8.79 11.37 -20.46
CA ILE A 147 -8.86 12.72 -19.86
C ILE A 147 -7.70 12.90 -18.87
N ARG A 148 -7.35 11.86 -18.15
CA ARG A 148 -6.24 11.83 -17.20
C ARG A 148 -5.18 10.83 -17.66
N LYS A 149 -3.92 11.22 -17.55
CA LYS A 149 -2.83 10.24 -17.72
C LYS A 149 -2.81 9.29 -16.53
N SER A 150 -2.56 8.01 -16.80
CA SER A 150 -2.25 7.06 -15.75
C SER A 150 -1.07 7.56 -14.93
N LYS A 151 -1.04 7.22 -13.65
CA LYS A 151 0.08 7.56 -12.74
C LYS A 151 1.35 6.75 -13.06
N TYR A 152 1.36 6.03 -14.16
CA TYR A 152 2.40 5.08 -14.55
C TYR A 152 2.85 5.33 -15.98
#